data_56bb21d903f78b720561551d0ef44107
#
_entry.id   56bb21d903f78b720561551d0ef44107
#
_cell.length_a   1.000
_cell.length_b   1.000
_cell.length_c   1.000
_cell.angle_alpha   90.00
_cell.angle_beta   90.00
_cell.angle_gamma   90.00
#
_symmetry.space_group_name_H-M   'P 1'
#
loop_
_entity.id
_entity.type
_entity.pdbx_description
1 polymer ?
#
loop_
_entity_poly.entity_id
_entity_poly.type
_entity_poly.pdbx_seq_one_letter_code
_entity_poly.pdbx_strand_id
1 'polypeptide(L)'
;MSNYVPPTTPIAMPPQQQFPPPPPEKKSSVLTYVLIGCGTFVILGVIVFAVGGYYVWNKAKEAGLDPELMQKQPALAAAKMMVAMNPDIELVSVDEAKGLITVKDKKTGETVTINLADAQNGKVVFKKDGEDEVSIEGKGDEASGSLEVKTKEGVAKFGAAAAAEGLPDWFPAYAGAKVQGNYSSQGKDGYSGGFQFTTKDSVEQVVKFYEDSLKQAGFKMTSSLSKQDSKVTAGLASGEDTAKNRTAFINVAATDDGTQVSVVLTSK
;
A
#
# COMPACT_ATOMS: atom_id res chain seq x y z
N MET A 1 -28.48 -55.31 43.23
CA MET A 1 -27.22 -54.53 42.95
C MET A 1 -27.60 -53.31 42.13
N SER A 2 -27.68 -52.18 42.81
CA SER A 2 -28.17 -50.94 42.20
C SER A 2 -26.93 -50.14 41.62
N ASN A 3 -26.93 -49.92 40.31
CA ASN A 3 -25.89 -49.12 39.65
C ASN A 3 -26.22 -47.65 39.87
N TYR A 4 -25.47 -47.01 40.76
CA TYR A 4 -25.48 -45.56 40.93
C TYR A 4 -24.58 -44.91 39.90
N VAL A 5 -25.14 -44.11 38.99
CA VAL A 5 -24.39 -43.24 38.05
C VAL A 5 -24.38 -41.83 38.68
N PRO A 6 -23.21 -41.27 38.99
CA PRO A 6 -23.16 -39.91 39.53
C PRO A 6 -23.49 -38.88 38.43
N PRO A 7 -24.17 -37.77 38.77
CA PRO A 7 -24.47 -36.73 37.81
C PRO A 7 -23.17 -36.01 37.36
N THR A 8 -22.94 -35.94 36.06
CA THR A 8 -21.90 -35.12 35.46
C THR A 8 -22.26 -33.65 35.60
N THR A 9 -21.53 -32.95 36.42
CA THR A 9 -21.58 -31.48 36.50
C THR A 9 -21.11 -30.86 35.15
N PRO A 10 -21.87 -29.93 34.56
CA PRO A 10 -21.40 -29.21 33.38
C PRO A 10 -20.16 -28.38 33.72
N ILE A 11 -19.09 -28.57 32.95
CA ILE A 11 -17.91 -27.73 33.04
C ILE A 11 -18.30 -26.33 32.55
N ALA A 12 -18.29 -25.35 33.46
CA ALA A 12 -18.51 -23.96 33.12
C ALA A 12 -17.38 -23.50 32.18
N MET A 13 -17.73 -23.10 30.98
CA MET A 13 -16.78 -22.45 30.06
C MET A 13 -16.27 -21.17 30.72
N PRO A 14 -14.94 -20.91 30.65
CA PRO A 14 -14.40 -19.66 31.12
C PRO A 14 -15.05 -18.50 30.36
N PRO A 15 -15.29 -17.35 31.00
CA PRO A 15 -15.87 -16.20 30.33
C PRO A 15 -14.98 -15.78 29.13
N GLN A 16 -15.61 -15.69 27.98
CA GLN A 16 -14.94 -15.14 26.78
C GLN A 16 -14.48 -13.71 27.10
N GLN A 17 -13.18 -13.49 27.12
CA GLN A 17 -12.64 -12.13 27.21
C GLN A 17 -13.10 -11.37 25.95
N GLN A 18 -14.05 -10.48 26.13
CA GLN A 18 -14.41 -9.50 25.12
C GLN A 18 -13.20 -8.59 24.92
N PHE A 19 -12.55 -8.73 23.77
CA PHE A 19 -11.56 -7.74 23.35
C PHE A 19 -12.26 -6.37 23.29
N PRO A 20 -11.66 -5.32 23.85
CA PRO A 20 -12.18 -3.98 23.68
C PRO A 20 -12.28 -3.67 22.18
N PRO A 21 -13.35 -2.99 21.73
CA PRO A 21 -13.47 -2.59 20.34
C PRO A 21 -12.25 -1.75 19.96
N PRO A 22 -11.71 -1.93 18.73
CA PRO A 22 -10.60 -1.12 18.26
C PRO A 22 -10.98 0.37 18.36
N PRO A 23 -10.04 1.24 18.74
CA PRO A 23 -10.31 2.67 18.83
C PRO A 23 -10.84 3.18 17.49
N PRO A 24 -11.76 4.15 17.49
CA PRO A 24 -12.33 4.68 16.26
C PRO A 24 -11.21 5.25 15.39
N GLU A 25 -11.07 4.68 14.18
CA GLU A 25 -10.13 5.17 13.17
C GLU A 25 -10.44 6.64 12.88
N LYS A 26 -9.55 7.53 13.25
CA LYS A 26 -9.54 8.88 12.71
C LYS A 26 -9.22 8.75 11.23
N LYS A 27 -10.25 8.82 10.41
CA LYS A 27 -10.14 8.83 8.94
C LYS A 27 -9.24 10.00 8.55
N SER A 28 -8.00 9.70 8.16
CA SER A 28 -7.19 10.66 7.41
C SER A 28 -7.77 10.71 5.99
N SER A 29 -8.72 11.59 5.80
CA SER A 29 -9.58 11.62 4.61
C SER A 29 -8.82 12.03 3.35
N VAL A 30 -7.75 12.81 3.45
CA VAL A 30 -7.07 13.38 2.29
C VAL A 30 -6.29 12.34 1.51
N LEU A 31 -5.48 11.51 2.16
CA LEU A 31 -4.70 10.46 1.47
C LEU A 31 -5.62 9.40 0.84
N THR A 32 -6.72 9.06 1.52
CA THR A 32 -7.71 8.10 1.01
C THR A 32 -8.45 8.67 -0.22
N TYR A 33 -8.80 9.95 -0.22
CA TYR A 33 -9.46 10.58 -1.37
C TYR A 33 -8.51 10.81 -2.55
N VAL A 34 -7.25 11.15 -2.30
CA VAL A 34 -6.21 11.25 -3.35
C VAL A 34 -5.91 9.87 -3.94
N LEU A 35 -5.79 8.82 -3.13
CA LEU A 35 -5.57 7.45 -3.60
C LEU A 35 -6.79 6.90 -4.38
N ILE A 36 -8.01 7.18 -3.94
CA ILE A 36 -9.22 6.73 -4.63
C ILE A 36 -9.47 7.57 -5.89
N GLY A 37 -9.29 8.89 -5.83
CA GLY A 37 -9.53 9.77 -6.97
C GLY A 37 -8.46 9.64 -8.07
N CYS A 38 -7.18 9.71 -7.72
CA CYS A 38 -6.09 9.60 -8.68
C CYS A 38 -5.79 8.14 -9.07
N GLY A 39 -5.90 7.19 -8.14
CA GLY A 39 -5.64 5.78 -8.41
C GLY A 39 -6.61 5.18 -9.43
N THR A 40 -7.87 5.55 -9.38
CA THR A 40 -8.88 5.11 -10.37
C THR A 40 -8.56 5.65 -11.75
N PHE A 41 -8.03 6.87 -11.84
CA PHE A 41 -7.69 7.50 -13.12
C PHE A 41 -6.45 6.86 -13.77
N VAL A 42 -5.42 6.55 -12.98
CA VAL A 42 -4.18 5.93 -13.49
C VAL A 42 -4.42 4.45 -13.85
N ILE A 43 -5.17 3.70 -13.03
CA ILE A 43 -5.47 2.29 -13.31
C ILE A 43 -6.35 2.15 -14.56
N LEU A 44 -7.35 3.00 -14.74
CA LEU A 44 -8.16 3.02 -15.96
C LEU A 44 -7.33 3.37 -17.19
N GLY A 45 -6.37 4.29 -17.07
CA GLY A 45 -5.45 4.63 -18.14
C GLY A 45 -4.57 3.45 -18.59
N VAL A 46 -4.01 2.72 -17.65
CA VAL A 46 -3.14 1.55 -17.95
C VAL A 46 -3.94 0.39 -18.56
N ILE A 47 -5.16 0.12 -18.09
CA ILE A 47 -6.02 -0.94 -18.62
C ILE A 47 -6.47 -0.62 -20.05
N VAL A 48 -6.83 0.63 -20.33
CA VAL A 48 -7.22 1.07 -21.68
C VAL A 48 -6.04 0.96 -22.67
N PHE A 49 -4.82 1.21 -22.22
CA PHE A 49 -3.62 1.09 -23.05
C PHE A 49 -3.29 -0.37 -23.39
N ALA A 50 -3.54 -1.32 -22.51
CA ALA A 50 -3.22 -2.75 -22.71
C ALA A 50 -4.23 -3.48 -23.61
N VAL A 51 -5.51 -3.06 -23.60
CA VAL A 51 -6.60 -3.80 -24.28
C VAL A 51 -7.03 -3.12 -25.59
N GLY A 52 -6.71 -1.85 -25.80
CA GLY A 52 -7.39 -1.01 -26.80
C GLY A 52 -6.58 -0.52 -28.00
N GLY A 53 -5.32 -0.89 -28.19
CA GLY A 53 -4.43 -0.28 -29.21
C GLY A 53 -5.03 -0.13 -30.63
N TYR A 54 -5.83 -1.07 -31.06
CA TYR A 54 -6.45 -1.03 -32.39
C TYR A 54 -7.74 -0.18 -32.44
N TYR A 55 -8.56 -0.26 -31.41
CA TYR A 55 -9.82 0.51 -31.35
C TYR A 55 -9.54 2.01 -31.08
N VAL A 56 -8.51 2.26 -30.31
CA VAL A 56 -8.03 3.59 -29.95
C VAL A 56 -7.49 4.34 -31.14
N TRP A 57 -6.79 3.68 -32.08
CA TRP A 57 -6.22 4.31 -33.28
C TRP A 57 -7.29 4.93 -34.21
N ASN A 58 -8.40 4.26 -34.41
CA ASN A 58 -9.49 4.80 -35.24
C ASN A 58 -10.23 5.97 -34.54
N LYS A 59 -10.46 5.87 -33.26
CA LYS A 59 -11.06 6.95 -32.45
C LYS A 59 -10.12 8.16 -32.30
N ALA A 60 -8.81 7.94 -32.27
CA ALA A 60 -7.81 8.99 -32.20
C ALA A 60 -7.86 9.93 -33.40
N LYS A 61 -8.04 9.38 -34.60
CA LYS A 61 -8.19 10.19 -35.82
C LYS A 61 -9.49 11.03 -35.81
N GLU A 62 -10.56 10.48 -35.28
CA GLU A 62 -11.84 11.19 -35.10
C GLU A 62 -11.76 12.29 -34.02
N ALA A 63 -10.92 12.10 -33.00
CA ALA A 63 -10.68 13.07 -31.91
C ALA A 63 -9.68 14.18 -32.27
N GLY A 64 -9.17 14.25 -33.52
CA GLY A 64 -8.25 15.28 -33.96
C GLY A 64 -6.85 15.21 -33.34
N LEU A 65 -6.38 14.01 -32.99
CA LEU A 65 -5.04 13.82 -32.46
C LEU A 65 -3.97 13.92 -33.56
N ASP A 66 -3.03 14.83 -33.33
CA ASP A 66 -1.90 15.01 -34.20
C ASP A 66 -0.92 13.83 -34.10
N PRO A 67 -0.58 13.14 -35.22
CA PRO A 67 0.42 12.09 -35.22
C PRO A 67 1.80 12.54 -34.70
N GLU A 68 2.13 13.80 -34.86
CA GLU A 68 3.38 14.39 -34.38
C GLU A 68 3.40 14.48 -32.84
N LEU A 69 2.27 14.82 -32.23
CA LEU A 69 2.10 14.81 -30.77
C LEU A 69 2.25 13.41 -30.20
N MET A 70 1.72 12.39 -30.87
CA MET A 70 1.86 11.00 -30.45
C MET A 70 3.31 10.50 -30.46
N GLN A 71 4.12 10.98 -31.40
CA GLN A 71 5.53 10.61 -31.46
C GLN A 71 6.38 11.38 -30.42
N LYS A 72 6.12 12.68 -30.24
CA LYS A 72 6.93 13.55 -29.37
C LYS A 72 6.51 13.45 -27.90
N GLN A 73 5.21 13.32 -27.65
CA GLN A 73 4.65 13.34 -26.29
C GLN A 73 3.47 12.33 -26.17
N PRO A 74 3.77 11.03 -26.22
CA PRO A 74 2.74 10.00 -26.21
C PRO A 74 1.83 10.04 -24.97
N ALA A 75 2.36 10.43 -23.80
CA ALA A 75 1.58 10.57 -22.57
C ALA A 75 0.56 11.71 -22.66
N LEU A 76 0.93 12.85 -23.25
CA LEU A 76 0.03 13.99 -23.45
C LEU A 76 -1.04 13.66 -24.49
N ALA A 77 -0.68 12.98 -25.58
CA ALA A 77 -1.63 12.50 -26.57
C ALA A 77 -2.65 11.53 -25.96
N ALA A 78 -2.19 10.58 -25.15
CA ALA A 78 -3.06 9.64 -24.42
C ALA A 78 -3.99 10.38 -23.44
N ALA A 79 -3.49 11.36 -22.71
CA ALA A 79 -4.30 12.15 -21.79
C ALA A 79 -5.40 12.97 -22.51
N LYS A 80 -5.07 13.62 -23.63
CA LYS A 80 -6.07 14.32 -24.49
C LYS A 80 -7.17 13.34 -24.95
N MET A 81 -6.79 12.13 -25.36
CA MET A 81 -7.74 11.12 -25.77
C MET A 81 -8.65 10.66 -24.64
N MET A 82 -8.09 10.39 -23.44
CA MET A 82 -8.87 9.99 -22.27
C MET A 82 -9.89 11.06 -21.88
N VAL A 83 -9.50 12.34 -21.91
CA VAL A 83 -10.41 13.45 -21.67
C VAL A 83 -11.53 13.51 -22.73
N ALA A 84 -11.19 13.37 -24.00
CA ALA A 84 -12.18 13.37 -25.09
C ALA A 84 -13.18 12.21 -25.01
N MET A 85 -12.79 11.08 -24.42
CA MET A 85 -13.65 9.90 -24.25
C MET A 85 -14.46 9.91 -22.96
N ASN A 86 -14.17 10.81 -22.01
CA ASN A 86 -14.87 10.87 -20.73
C ASN A 86 -15.84 12.06 -20.69
N PRO A 87 -17.16 11.81 -20.71
CA PRO A 87 -18.17 12.87 -20.73
C PRO A 87 -18.21 13.70 -19.43
N ASP A 88 -17.70 13.16 -18.32
CA ASP A 88 -17.68 13.83 -17.01
C ASP A 88 -16.50 14.80 -16.85
N ILE A 89 -15.54 14.78 -17.79
CA ILE A 89 -14.35 15.62 -17.76
C ILE A 89 -14.39 16.62 -18.91
N GLU A 90 -13.94 17.83 -18.65
CA GLU A 90 -13.79 18.90 -19.62
C GLU A 90 -12.31 19.28 -19.76
N LEU A 91 -11.82 19.39 -20.99
CA LEU A 91 -10.50 19.92 -21.29
C LEU A 91 -10.52 21.45 -21.15
N VAL A 92 -9.77 21.98 -20.18
CA VAL A 92 -9.66 23.43 -19.95
C VAL A 92 -8.52 24.03 -20.78
N SER A 93 -7.33 23.43 -20.71
CA SER A 93 -6.18 23.92 -21.46
C SER A 93 -5.13 22.81 -21.68
N VAL A 94 -4.28 23.00 -22.69
CA VAL A 94 -3.11 22.18 -22.97
C VAL A 94 -1.93 23.10 -23.27
N ASP A 95 -0.81 22.90 -22.58
CA ASP A 95 0.49 23.50 -22.90
C ASP A 95 1.42 22.37 -23.37
N GLU A 96 1.46 22.18 -24.68
CA GLU A 96 2.27 21.11 -25.29
C GLU A 96 3.77 21.32 -25.08
N ALA A 97 4.23 22.56 -25.01
CA ALA A 97 5.63 22.87 -24.80
C ALA A 97 6.14 22.44 -23.40
N LYS A 98 5.24 22.47 -22.40
CA LYS A 98 5.53 22.08 -21.03
C LYS A 98 4.98 20.70 -20.65
N GLY A 99 4.27 20.03 -21.56
CA GLY A 99 3.61 18.75 -21.27
C GLY A 99 2.50 18.86 -20.22
N LEU A 100 1.82 20.03 -20.16
CA LEU A 100 0.74 20.27 -19.17
C LEU A 100 -0.62 20.08 -19.82
N ILE A 101 -1.52 19.43 -19.10
CA ILE A 101 -2.93 19.34 -19.42
C ILE A 101 -3.76 19.77 -18.19
N THR A 102 -4.69 20.68 -18.38
CA THR A 102 -5.60 21.10 -17.33
C THR A 102 -6.99 20.61 -17.67
N VAL A 103 -7.59 19.90 -16.73
CA VAL A 103 -8.92 19.30 -16.86
C VAL A 103 -9.82 19.75 -15.72
N LYS A 104 -11.14 19.78 -15.98
CA LYS A 104 -12.16 20.11 -15.01
C LYS A 104 -13.17 18.97 -14.89
N ASP A 105 -13.46 18.55 -13.69
CA ASP A 105 -14.57 17.66 -13.41
C ASP A 105 -15.88 18.44 -13.47
N LYS A 106 -16.80 18.01 -14.34
CA LYS A 106 -18.09 18.71 -14.56
C LYS A 106 -19.05 18.56 -13.39
N LYS A 107 -18.89 17.50 -12.57
CA LYS A 107 -19.78 17.22 -11.44
C LYS A 107 -19.38 18.02 -10.21
N THR A 108 -18.08 18.06 -9.90
CA THR A 108 -17.55 18.75 -8.73
C THR A 108 -17.14 20.18 -9.01
N GLY A 109 -16.87 20.52 -10.29
CA GLY A 109 -16.31 21.80 -10.71
C GLY A 109 -14.83 21.97 -10.43
N GLU A 110 -14.18 20.94 -9.89
CA GLU A 110 -12.77 20.96 -9.52
C GLU A 110 -11.87 20.95 -10.75
N THR A 111 -10.79 21.71 -10.70
CA THR A 111 -9.80 21.81 -11.77
C THR A 111 -8.48 21.17 -11.32
N VAL A 112 -7.92 20.31 -12.18
CA VAL A 112 -6.65 19.62 -11.94
C VAL A 112 -5.72 19.85 -13.12
N THR A 113 -4.51 20.33 -12.85
CA THR A 113 -3.42 20.42 -13.83
C THR A 113 -2.51 19.20 -13.66
N ILE A 114 -2.25 18.50 -14.75
CA ILE A 114 -1.42 17.30 -14.81
C ILE A 114 -0.18 17.64 -15.62
N ASN A 115 0.99 17.41 -15.04
CA ASN A 115 2.27 17.53 -15.73
C ASN A 115 2.72 16.14 -16.18
N LEU A 116 2.84 15.97 -17.50
CA LEU A 116 3.21 14.74 -18.18
C LEU A 116 4.59 14.82 -18.85
N ALA A 117 5.35 15.91 -18.63
CA ALA A 117 6.65 16.09 -19.27
C ALA A 117 7.62 14.92 -18.99
N ASP A 118 7.57 14.38 -17.77
CA ASP A 118 8.42 13.27 -17.33
C ASP A 118 7.69 11.91 -17.33
N ALA A 119 6.52 11.81 -17.96
CA ALA A 119 5.72 10.59 -17.95
C ALA A 119 6.44 9.41 -18.63
N GLN A 120 7.31 9.66 -19.62
CA GLN A 120 8.15 8.63 -20.23
C GLN A 120 9.18 8.04 -19.26
N ASN A 121 9.54 8.80 -18.22
CA ASN A 121 10.42 8.37 -17.13
C ASN A 121 9.63 7.81 -15.94
N GLY A 122 8.33 7.58 -16.12
CA GLY A 122 7.43 7.05 -15.08
C GLY A 122 6.97 8.08 -14.06
N LYS A 123 7.17 9.40 -14.29
CA LYS A 123 6.78 10.44 -13.34
C LYS A 123 5.66 11.31 -13.88
N VAL A 124 4.59 11.43 -13.06
CA VAL A 124 3.44 12.30 -13.32
C VAL A 124 3.19 13.18 -12.10
N VAL A 125 2.91 14.46 -12.34
CA VAL A 125 2.64 15.42 -11.27
C VAL A 125 1.25 15.99 -11.46
N PHE A 126 0.49 16.04 -10.37
CA PHE A 126 -0.87 16.56 -10.30
C PHE A 126 -0.90 17.78 -9.40
N LYS A 127 -1.60 18.81 -9.85
CA LYS A 127 -1.84 20.02 -9.06
C LYS A 127 -3.32 20.39 -9.16
N LYS A 128 -4.00 20.39 -8.05
CA LYS A 128 -5.39 20.88 -7.95
C LYS A 128 -5.37 22.36 -7.56
N ASP A 129 -6.30 23.14 -8.09
CA ASP A 129 -6.41 24.56 -7.75
C ASP A 129 -6.63 24.75 -6.24
N GLY A 130 -5.77 25.57 -5.61
CA GLY A 130 -5.80 25.84 -4.18
C GLY A 130 -5.21 24.74 -3.29
N GLU A 131 -4.75 23.64 -3.85
CA GLU A 131 -4.13 22.52 -3.12
C GLU A 131 -2.65 22.34 -3.49
N ASP A 132 -1.96 21.52 -2.71
CA ASP A 132 -0.56 21.20 -2.93
C ASP A 132 -0.38 20.18 -4.07
N GLU A 133 0.82 20.17 -4.59
CA GLU A 133 1.23 19.27 -5.64
C GLU A 133 1.37 17.83 -5.14
N VAL A 134 0.90 16.87 -5.94
CA VAL A 134 1.07 15.43 -5.74
C VAL A 134 1.92 14.88 -6.87
N SER A 135 3.05 14.26 -6.55
CA SER A 135 3.91 13.59 -7.52
C SER A 135 3.76 12.09 -7.40
N ILE A 136 3.57 11.41 -8.52
CA ILE A 136 3.56 9.95 -8.62
C ILE A 136 4.72 9.54 -9.52
N GLU A 137 5.58 8.66 -9.02
CA GLU A 137 6.73 8.15 -9.74
C GLU A 137 6.77 6.62 -9.69
N GLY A 138 6.71 5.98 -10.85
CA GLY A 138 6.86 4.53 -11.01
C GLY A 138 8.28 4.19 -11.45
N LYS A 139 8.90 3.16 -10.86
CA LYS A 139 10.22 2.65 -11.23
C LYS A 139 10.21 1.14 -11.29
N GLY A 140 11.03 0.56 -12.18
CA GLY A 140 11.22 -0.88 -12.31
C GLY A 140 10.39 -1.51 -13.42
N ASP A 141 10.45 -2.84 -13.48
CA ASP A 141 9.72 -3.70 -14.42
C ASP A 141 8.52 -4.38 -13.73
N GLU A 142 7.80 -5.25 -14.45
CA GLU A 142 6.63 -5.98 -13.92
C GLU A 142 6.94 -6.82 -12.69
N ALA A 143 8.18 -7.27 -12.49
CA ALA A 143 8.59 -8.13 -11.38
C ALA A 143 9.17 -7.35 -10.19
N SER A 144 9.72 -6.16 -10.43
CA SER A 144 10.41 -5.32 -9.43
C SER A 144 9.85 -3.91 -9.32
N GLY A 145 8.67 -3.67 -9.91
CA GLY A 145 8.04 -2.36 -9.95
C GLY A 145 7.77 -1.77 -8.58
N SER A 146 8.05 -0.49 -8.45
CA SER A 146 7.71 0.32 -7.28
C SER A 146 6.97 1.58 -7.71
N LEU A 147 6.09 2.05 -6.84
CA LEU A 147 5.36 3.30 -6.99
C LEU A 147 5.66 4.19 -5.78
N GLU A 148 6.04 5.42 -6.05
CA GLU A 148 6.23 6.43 -5.02
C GLU A 148 5.22 7.56 -5.23
N VAL A 149 4.51 7.91 -4.16
CA VAL A 149 3.56 9.03 -4.14
C VAL A 149 4.08 10.05 -3.13
N LYS A 150 4.40 11.24 -3.60
CA LYS A 150 4.83 12.36 -2.75
C LYS A 150 3.73 13.40 -2.66
N THR A 151 3.46 13.81 -1.44
CA THR A 151 2.56 14.92 -1.12
C THR A 151 3.27 15.86 -0.13
N LYS A 152 2.70 17.01 0.12
CA LYS A 152 3.15 17.92 1.21
C LYS A 152 3.12 17.26 2.59
N GLU A 153 2.23 16.29 2.79
CA GLU A 153 2.04 15.63 4.08
C GLU A 153 3.01 14.48 4.31
N GLY A 154 3.58 13.95 3.23
CA GLY A 154 4.51 12.84 3.33
C GLY A 154 4.74 12.09 2.02
N VAL A 155 5.42 10.97 2.14
CA VAL A 155 5.76 10.06 1.04
C VAL A 155 5.19 8.69 1.32
N ALA A 156 4.48 8.11 0.34
CA ALA A 156 4.05 6.72 0.36
C ALA A 156 4.76 5.95 -0.76
N LYS A 157 5.24 4.76 -0.45
CA LYS A 157 5.92 3.86 -1.39
C LYS A 157 5.21 2.51 -1.41
N PHE A 158 5.14 1.90 -2.58
CA PHE A 158 4.51 0.60 -2.80
C PHE A 158 5.41 -0.29 -3.64
N GLY A 159 5.27 -1.61 -3.50
CA GLY A 159 6.01 -2.60 -4.27
C GLY A 159 7.30 -3.08 -3.60
N ALA A 160 8.08 -3.87 -4.32
CA ALA A 160 9.24 -4.58 -3.79
C ALA A 160 10.34 -3.65 -3.22
N ALA A 161 10.50 -2.45 -3.77
CA ALA A 161 11.49 -1.48 -3.28
C ALA A 161 11.02 -0.68 -2.05
N ALA A 162 9.73 -0.76 -1.68
CA ALA A 162 9.19 0.03 -0.59
C ALA A 162 9.80 -0.32 0.79
N ALA A 163 10.22 -1.57 0.98
CA ALA A 163 10.81 -2.01 2.24
C ALA A 163 12.33 -1.84 2.31
N ALA A 164 13.04 -1.87 1.19
CA ALA A 164 14.50 -1.86 1.18
C ALA A 164 15.10 -0.54 1.71
N GLU A 165 14.37 0.56 1.58
CA GLU A 165 14.80 1.91 1.95
C GLU A 165 14.09 2.46 3.21
N GLY A 166 13.10 1.75 3.76
CA GLY A 166 12.13 2.35 4.68
C GLY A 166 11.84 1.60 5.98
N LEU A 167 12.64 0.61 6.36
CA LEU A 167 12.51 0.03 7.70
C LEU A 167 12.96 1.07 8.73
N PRO A 168 12.13 1.35 9.75
CA PRO A 168 12.55 2.25 10.82
C PRO A 168 13.71 1.64 11.61
N ASP A 169 14.68 2.46 11.99
CA ASP A 169 15.93 2.06 12.71
C ASP A 169 15.66 1.27 14.00
N TRP A 170 14.49 1.45 14.59
CA TRP A 170 14.09 0.76 15.81
C TRP A 170 13.61 -0.68 15.59
N PHE A 171 13.31 -1.06 14.35
CA PHE A 171 12.80 -2.39 14.06
C PHE A 171 13.94 -3.35 13.71
N PRO A 172 14.05 -4.49 14.42
CA PRO A 172 15.17 -5.42 14.22
C PRO A 172 15.06 -6.13 12.88
N ALA A 173 16.11 -6.04 12.07
CA ALA A 173 16.23 -6.79 10.83
C ALA A 173 16.46 -8.29 11.13
N TYR A 174 15.72 -9.17 10.47
CA TYR A 174 15.94 -10.62 10.57
C TYR A 174 17.13 -11.03 9.71
N ALA A 175 18.13 -11.67 10.32
CA ALA A 175 19.35 -12.04 9.62
C ALA A 175 19.10 -12.99 8.45
N GLY A 176 19.66 -12.67 7.28
CA GLY A 176 19.51 -13.46 6.05
C GLY A 176 18.16 -13.36 5.36
N ALA A 177 17.21 -12.60 5.90
CA ALA A 177 15.91 -12.38 5.26
C ALA A 177 16.05 -11.50 4.01
N LYS A 178 15.46 -11.96 2.90
CA LYS A 178 15.22 -11.11 1.73
C LYS A 178 13.85 -10.45 1.91
N VAL A 179 13.87 -9.24 2.44
CA VAL A 179 12.64 -8.48 2.70
C VAL A 179 12.03 -8.02 1.40
N GLN A 180 10.72 -8.26 1.25
CA GLN A 180 9.89 -7.72 0.18
C GLN A 180 8.95 -6.69 0.81
N GLY A 181 8.94 -5.48 0.27
CA GLY A 181 8.04 -4.44 0.72
C GLY A 181 6.69 -4.54 0.06
N ASN A 182 5.64 -4.36 0.84
CA ASN A 182 4.29 -4.20 0.31
C ASN A 182 3.96 -2.71 0.20
N TYR A 183 4.19 -1.97 1.29
CA TYR A 183 4.01 -0.53 1.33
C TYR A 183 4.81 0.09 2.47
N SER A 184 5.12 1.38 2.34
CA SER A 184 5.55 2.24 3.45
C SER A 184 4.99 3.64 3.26
N SER A 185 4.70 4.31 4.34
CA SER A 185 4.26 5.71 4.35
C SER A 185 4.95 6.44 5.49
N GLN A 186 5.53 7.59 5.19
CA GLN A 186 6.15 8.46 6.17
C GLN A 186 5.69 9.88 5.95
N GLY A 187 5.22 10.53 7.00
CA GLY A 187 4.70 11.88 6.94
C GLY A 187 4.61 12.53 8.31
N LYS A 188 3.85 13.61 8.39
CA LYS A 188 3.63 14.38 9.62
C LYS A 188 2.95 13.55 10.71
N ASP A 189 2.13 12.59 10.34
CA ASP A 189 1.39 11.71 11.25
C ASP A 189 2.22 10.50 11.72
N GLY A 190 3.48 10.39 11.26
CA GLY A 190 4.40 9.32 11.61
C GLY A 190 4.69 8.37 10.45
N TYR A 191 5.10 7.16 10.82
CA TYR A 191 5.44 6.07 9.91
C TYR A 191 4.39 4.97 9.97
N SER A 192 4.08 4.36 8.81
CA SER A 192 3.36 3.10 8.68
C SER A 192 3.99 2.28 7.56
N GLY A 193 4.22 0.99 7.79
CA GLY A 193 4.80 0.14 6.75
C GLY A 193 4.44 -1.32 6.94
N GLY A 194 4.36 -2.04 5.82
CA GLY A 194 4.13 -3.47 5.75
C GLY A 194 5.16 -4.15 4.86
N PHE A 195 5.71 -5.26 5.31
CA PHE A 195 6.66 -6.05 4.54
C PHE A 195 6.55 -7.54 4.88
N GLN A 196 7.14 -8.35 4.04
CA GLN A 196 7.17 -9.79 4.21
C GLN A 196 8.54 -10.37 3.81
N PHE A 197 8.84 -11.53 4.33
CA PHE A 197 9.99 -12.33 3.93
C PHE A 197 9.75 -13.80 4.20
N THR A 198 10.62 -14.64 3.66
CA THR A 198 10.67 -16.07 3.96
C THR A 198 12.00 -16.44 4.57
N THR A 199 11.98 -17.43 5.48
CA THR A 199 13.19 -18.01 6.09
C THR A 199 13.05 -19.53 6.18
N LYS A 200 14.19 -20.23 6.41
CA LYS A 200 14.19 -21.68 6.71
C LYS A 200 14.02 -21.96 8.21
N ASP A 201 14.11 -20.96 9.05
CA ASP A 201 13.92 -21.10 10.49
C ASP A 201 12.48 -21.47 10.84
N SER A 202 12.28 -22.11 11.99
CA SER A 202 10.95 -22.51 12.44
C SER A 202 10.13 -21.29 12.89
N VAL A 203 8.79 -21.45 12.93
CA VAL A 203 7.86 -20.43 13.43
C VAL A 203 8.25 -19.97 14.84
N GLU A 204 8.63 -20.92 15.72
CA GLU A 204 9.03 -20.62 17.10
C GLU A 204 10.30 -19.76 17.16
N GLN A 205 11.29 -20.06 16.32
CA GLN A 205 12.54 -19.30 16.27
C GLN A 205 12.29 -17.87 15.84
N VAL A 206 11.47 -17.68 14.81
CA VAL A 206 11.12 -16.34 14.31
C VAL A 206 10.33 -15.53 15.35
N VAL A 207 9.29 -16.12 15.95
CA VAL A 207 8.50 -15.46 16.99
C VAL A 207 9.38 -15.07 18.18
N LYS A 208 10.24 -16.00 18.65
CA LYS A 208 11.17 -15.74 19.75
C LYS A 208 12.16 -14.63 19.43
N PHE A 209 12.71 -14.61 18.22
CA PHE A 209 13.63 -13.53 17.81
C PHE A 209 12.99 -12.16 17.94
N TYR A 210 11.78 -11.98 17.38
CA TYR A 210 11.09 -10.69 17.47
C TYR A 210 10.63 -10.35 18.86
N GLU A 211 10.18 -11.34 19.63
CA GLU A 211 9.81 -11.14 21.02
C GLU A 211 11.00 -10.62 21.84
N ASP A 212 12.16 -11.28 21.75
CA ASP A 212 13.35 -10.91 22.50
C ASP A 212 13.92 -9.55 22.05
N SER A 213 14.03 -9.35 20.73
CA SER A 213 14.60 -8.11 20.16
C SER A 213 13.74 -6.89 20.45
N LEU A 214 12.42 -7.00 20.33
CA LEU A 214 11.51 -5.89 20.59
C LEU A 214 11.38 -5.61 22.08
N LYS A 215 11.45 -6.62 22.97
CA LYS A 215 11.55 -6.41 24.42
C LYS A 215 12.81 -5.60 24.78
N GLN A 216 13.95 -5.92 24.17
CA GLN A 216 15.19 -5.15 24.37
C GLN A 216 15.06 -3.71 23.86
N ALA A 217 14.27 -3.48 22.80
CA ALA A 217 13.96 -2.15 22.28
C ALA A 217 12.91 -1.38 23.10
N GLY A 218 12.38 -1.97 24.19
CA GLY A 218 11.46 -1.33 25.13
C GLY A 218 9.98 -1.58 24.83
N PHE A 219 9.64 -2.53 23.95
CA PHE A 219 8.26 -2.88 23.66
C PHE A 219 7.67 -3.82 24.72
N LYS A 220 6.40 -3.63 25.05
CA LYS A 220 5.60 -4.61 25.74
C LYS A 220 5.09 -5.63 24.71
N MET A 221 5.54 -6.88 24.85
CA MET A 221 5.26 -7.92 23.88
C MET A 221 4.17 -8.88 24.35
N THR A 222 3.34 -9.30 23.42
CA THR A 222 2.43 -10.45 23.53
C THR A 222 2.70 -11.37 22.35
N SER A 223 2.84 -12.67 22.61
CA SER A 223 3.04 -13.68 21.57
C SER A 223 2.14 -14.89 21.79
N SER A 224 1.80 -15.56 20.70
CA SER A 224 1.06 -16.82 20.70
C SER A 224 1.54 -17.74 19.59
N LEU A 225 1.47 -19.05 19.84
CA LEU A 225 1.81 -20.08 18.88
C LEU A 225 0.62 -21.01 18.69
N SER A 226 0.30 -21.32 17.45
CA SER A 226 -0.74 -22.28 17.07
C SER A 226 -0.11 -23.60 16.64
N LYS A 227 -0.67 -24.71 17.11
CA LYS A 227 -0.19 -26.06 16.81
C LYS A 227 -1.26 -26.86 16.06
N GLN A 228 -0.81 -27.63 15.11
CA GLN A 228 -1.61 -28.66 14.46
C GLN A 228 -0.80 -29.97 14.50
N ASP A 229 -1.42 -31.07 14.95
CA ASP A 229 -0.77 -32.40 15.09
C ASP A 229 0.57 -32.33 15.86
N SER A 230 0.60 -31.60 16.98
CA SER A 230 1.77 -31.34 17.81
C SER A 230 2.89 -30.52 17.17
N LYS A 231 2.75 -30.07 15.92
CA LYS A 231 3.70 -29.21 15.21
C LYS A 231 3.20 -27.75 15.25
N VAL A 232 4.10 -26.82 15.53
CA VAL A 232 3.76 -25.39 15.43
C VAL A 232 3.68 -25.01 13.94
N THR A 233 2.52 -24.47 13.55
CA THR A 233 2.22 -24.12 12.17
C THR A 233 2.05 -22.62 11.97
N ALA A 234 1.73 -21.88 13.03
CA ALA A 234 1.60 -20.41 12.96
C ALA A 234 2.02 -19.77 14.28
N GLY A 235 2.38 -18.51 14.22
CA GLY A 235 2.73 -17.69 15.37
C GLY A 235 2.35 -16.23 15.13
N LEU A 236 2.08 -15.57 16.24
CA LEU A 236 1.79 -14.13 16.28
C LEU A 236 2.68 -13.50 17.36
N ALA A 237 3.30 -12.38 17.02
CA ALA A 237 3.91 -11.50 18.00
C ALA A 237 3.40 -10.08 17.79
N SER A 238 2.98 -9.44 18.86
CA SER A 238 2.50 -8.06 18.85
C SER A 238 3.22 -7.28 19.94
N GLY A 239 3.73 -6.12 19.58
CA GLY A 239 4.48 -5.25 20.49
C GLY A 239 3.99 -3.82 20.45
N GLU A 240 3.96 -3.18 21.62
CA GLU A 240 3.63 -1.78 21.79
C GLU A 240 4.68 -1.08 22.66
N ASP A 241 5.20 0.04 22.17
CA ASP A 241 5.99 1.00 22.95
C ASP A 241 5.19 2.30 23.08
N THR A 242 4.41 2.39 24.14
CA THR A 242 3.55 3.55 24.41
C THR A 242 4.33 4.85 24.64
N ALA A 243 5.57 4.76 25.14
CA ALA A 243 6.41 5.94 25.41
C ALA A 243 6.86 6.64 24.11
N LYS A 244 7.01 5.88 23.04
CA LYS A 244 7.43 6.38 21.71
C LYS A 244 6.36 6.22 20.64
N ASN A 245 5.12 5.88 21.03
CA ASN A 245 3.99 5.64 20.13
C ASN A 245 4.33 4.71 18.95
N ARG A 246 4.98 3.57 19.25
CA ARG A 246 5.37 2.58 18.23
C ARG A 246 4.62 1.29 18.43
N THR A 247 4.19 0.68 17.31
CA THR A 247 3.61 -0.66 17.32
C THR A 247 4.29 -1.56 16.28
N ALA A 248 4.37 -2.83 16.60
CA ALA A 248 4.83 -3.87 15.68
C ALA A 248 3.89 -5.06 15.76
N PHE A 249 3.45 -5.55 14.61
CA PHE A 249 2.62 -6.73 14.48
C PHE A 249 3.28 -7.70 13.51
N ILE A 250 3.60 -8.90 13.98
CA ILE A 250 4.35 -9.92 13.25
C ILE A 250 3.49 -11.18 13.18
N ASN A 251 3.13 -11.59 11.98
CA ASN A 251 2.43 -12.83 11.70
C ASN A 251 3.42 -13.80 11.03
N VAL A 252 3.48 -15.02 11.54
CA VAL A 252 4.42 -16.05 11.12
C VAL A 252 3.65 -17.32 10.79
N ALA A 253 3.87 -17.89 9.60
CA ALA A 253 3.20 -19.10 9.15
C ALA A 253 4.19 -20.07 8.52
N ALA A 254 4.07 -21.35 8.88
CA ALA A 254 4.79 -22.42 8.21
C ALA A 254 4.19 -22.61 6.79
N THR A 255 5.07 -22.80 5.81
CA THR A 255 4.73 -23.13 4.42
C THR A 255 5.52 -24.36 3.99
N ASP A 256 5.23 -24.91 2.82
CA ASP A 256 5.97 -26.06 2.28
C ASP A 256 7.45 -25.72 2.03
N ASP A 257 7.74 -24.45 1.71
CA ASP A 257 9.08 -23.96 1.38
C ASP A 257 9.86 -23.38 2.58
N GLY A 258 9.25 -23.29 3.76
CA GLY A 258 9.85 -22.71 4.96
C GLY A 258 8.84 -21.97 5.82
N THR A 259 9.23 -20.82 6.33
CA THR A 259 8.40 -19.98 7.18
C THR A 259 8.20 -18.61 6.51
N GLN A 260 6.96 -18.24 6.28
CA GLN A 260 6.59 -16.91 5.79
C GLN A 260 6.32 -15.98 6.98
N VAL A 261 6.84 -14.79 6.89
CA VAL A 261 6.70 -13.74 7.91
C VAL A 261 6.11 -12.50 7.28
N SER A 262 5.06 -11.96 7.89
CA SER A 262 4.44 -10.70 7.52
C SER A 262 4.49 -9.75 8.70
N VAL A 263 4.95 -8.53 8.46
CA VAL A 263 5.16 -7.51 9.49
C VAL A 263 4.41 -6.24 9.14
N VAL A 264 3.76 -5.64 10.12
CA VAL A 264 3.16 -4.32 10.03
C VAL A 264 3.69 -3.46 11.18
N LEU A 265 4.16 -2.27 10.85
CA LEU A 265 4.76 -1.33 11.77
C LEU A 265 4.05 0.01 11.72
N THR A 266 3.92 0.65 12.87
CA THR A 266 3.51 2.05 12.94
C THR A 266 4.34 2.79 13.99
N SER A 267 4.55 4.08 13.77
CA SER A 267 5.06 5.02 14.79
C SER A 267 4.46 6.40 14.54
N LYS A 268 4.32 7.17 15.57
CA LYS A 268 3.89 8.58 15.51
C LYS A 268 5.04 9.51 15.88
#